data_2125b23173a4027cae00e3736b24ffc8
#
_entry.id   2125b23173a4027cae00e3736b24ffc8
#
_cell.length_a   1.000
_cell.length_b   1.000
_cell.length_c   1.000
_cell.angle_alpha   90.00
_cell.angle_beta   90.00
_cell.angle_gamma   90.00
#
_symmetry.space_group_name_H-M   'P 1'
#
loop_
_entity.id
_entity.type
_entity.pdbx_description
1 polymer ?
#
loop_
_entity_poly.entity_id
_entity_poly.type
_entity_poly.pdbx_seq_one_letter_code
_entity_poly.pdbx_strand_id
1 'polypeptide(L)'
;MQLMTKEIEKKASKFPIYSQDEKGLDAEIIVKFFDPTSNWTWYAIEYDPENKIFMGYVSGLENEFGSFSLTELQSVKGRLGLGIERDRFFENKKVRDIPHHHLPSYLEKELLNEPDPDDMEYQFKSADQFSM
;
A
#
# COMPACT_ATOMS: atom_id res chain seq x y z
N MET A 1 -4.45 -13.89 15.52
CA MET A 1 -3.21 -13.78 14.71
C MET A 1 -2.40 -12.58 15.18
N GLN A 2 -1.10 -12.73 15.23
CA GLN A 2 -0.20 -11.61 15.58
C GLN A 2 -0.01 -10.70 14.37
N LEU A 3 -0.38 -9.42 14.51
CA LEU A 3 -0.28 -8.45 13.41
C LEU A 3 1.13 -7.87 13.28
N MET A 4 1.83 -7.68 14.40
CA MET A 4 3.20 -7.19 14.40
C MET A 4 4.15 -8.33 14.77
N THR A 5 5.21 -8.48 14.02
CA THR A 5 6.30 -9.43 14.29
C THR A 5 7.62 -8.67 14.37
N LYS A 6 8.66 -9.32 14.91
CA LYS A 6 10.00 -8.73 14.94
C LYS A 6 10.53 -8.42 13.54
N GLU A 7 10.22 -9.26 12.57
CA GLU A 7 10.60 -9.03 11.17
C GLU A 7 9.93 -7.80 10.59
N ILE A 8 8.63 -7.62 10.86
CA ILE A 8 7.89 -6.44 10.41
C ILE A 8 8.40 -5.19 11.10
N GLU A 9 8.66 -5.23 12.41
CA GLU A 9 9.26 -4.11 13.14
C GLU A 9 10.60 -3.70 12.51
N LYS A 10 11.44 -4.68 12.21
CA LYS A 10 12.74 -4.42 11.59
C LYS A 10 12.57 -3.76 10.22
N LYS A 11 11.66 -4.25 9.40
CA LYS A 11 11.35 -3.66 8.11
C LYS A 11 10.78 -2.25 8.28
N ALA A 12 9.84 -2.07 9.22
CA ALA A 12 9.21 -0.79 9.50
C ALA A 12 10.22 0.26 9.98
N SER A 13 11.29 -0.15 10.67
CA SER A 13 12.32 0.76 11.14
C SER A 13 13.06 1.49 10.00
N LYS A 14 13.00 0.95 8.80
CA LYS A 14 13.59 1.56 7.60
C LYS A 14 12.68 2.64 6.99
N PHE A 15 11.42 2.70 7.39
CA PHE A 15 10.43 3.57 6.79
C PHE A 15 9.70 4.39 7.87
N PRO A 16 10.42 5.33 8.51
CA PRO A 16 9.76 6.27 9.43
C PRO A 16 8.78 7.16 8.68
N ILE A 17 7.95 7.88 9.42
CA ILE A 17 6.96 8.79 8.83
C ILE A 17 7.67 9.79 7.91
N TYR A 18 7.10 10.05 6.76
CA TYR A 18 7.56 10.88 5.65
C TYR A 18 8.69 10.28 4.81
N SER A 19 9.24 9.12 5.17
CA SER A 19 10.37 8.53 4.43
C SER A 19 10.03 8.11 3.00
N GLN A 20 8.76 7.85 2.72
CA GLN A 20 8.32 7.39 1.40
C GLN A 20 7.35 8.35 0.69
N ASP A 21 7.21 9.57 1.20
CA ASP A 21 6.23 10.54 0.69
C ASP A 21 6.34 10.84 -0.81
N GLU A 22 7.55 10.86 -1.35
CA GLU A 22 7.77 11.22 -2.75
C GLU A 22 7.90 10.01 -3.68
N LYS A 23 7.77 8.81 -3.14
CA LYS A 23 7.97 7.59 -3.93
C LYS A 23 6.73 7.15 -4.72
N GLY A 24 5.54 7.60 -4.33
CA GLY A 24 4.31 7.25 -5.03
C GLY A 24 4.15 5.75 -5.27
N LEU A 25 4.02 5.37 -6.53
CA LEU A 25 3.87 3.96 -6.93
C LEU A 25 5.08 3.09 -6.57
N ASP A 26 6.24 3.69 -6.37
CA ASP A 26 7.48 2.96 -6.04
C ASP A 26 7.73 2.81 -4.55
N ALA A 27 6.85 3.33 -3.70
CA ALA A 27 6.96 3.12 -2.25
C ALA A 27 6.84 1.64 -1.93
N GLU A 28 7.68 1.19 -1.00
CA GLU A 28 7.66 -0.21 -0.55
C GLU A 28 6.58 -0.41 0.49
N ILE A 29 5.88 -1.54 0.42
CA ILE A 29 4.87 -1.90 1.40
C ILE A 29 5.53 -2.68 2.54
N ILE A 30 5.34 -2.20 3.77
CA ILE A 30 5.85 -2.86 4.96
C ILE A 30 5.05 -4.12 5.25
N VAL A 31 3.72 -4.00 5.26
CA VAL A 31 2.80 -5.06 5.63
C VAL A 31 1.40 -4.75 5.09
N LYS A 32 0.65 -5.79 4.80
CA LYS A 32 -0.76 -5.71 4.41
C LYS A 32 -1.61 -6.36 5.49
N PHE A 33 -2.64 -5.65 5.95
CA PHE A 33 -3.66 -6.18 6.84
C PHE A 33 -4.99 -6.22 6.12
N PHE A 34 -5.86 -7.13 6.52
CA PHE A 34 -7.20 -7.21 5.96
C PHE A 34 -8.19 -7.75 6.98
N ASP A 35 -9.46 -7.40 6.79
CA ASP A 35 -10.58 -7.94 7.56
C ASP A 35 -11.16 -9.12 6.76
N PRO A 36 -11.08 -10.36 7.27
CA PRO A 36 -11.57 -11.52 6.53
C PRO A 36 -13.10 -11.55 6.38
N THR A 37 -13.81 -10.69 7.09
CA THR A 37 -15.28 -10.64 7.06
C THR A 37 -15.84 -9.43 6.32
N SER A 38 -14.98 -8.59 5.76
CA SER A 38 -15.38 -7.36 5.06
C SER A 38 -14.42 -7.07 3.92
N ASN A 39 -14.61 -5.90 3.27
CA ASN A 39 -13.75 -5.46 2.19
C ASN A 39 -12.61 -4.55 2.64
N TRP A 40 -12.42 -4.39 3.94
CA TRP A 40 -11.38 -3.48 4.45
C TRP A 40 -9.99 -4.11 4.34
N THR A 41 -9.07 -3.33 3.76
CA THR A 41 -7.67 -3.71 3.57
C THR A 41 -6.78 -2.50 3.83
N TRP A 42 -5.64 -2.73 4.48
CA TRP A 42 -4.67 -1.68 4.84
C TRP A 42 -3.29 -2.07 4.32
N TYR A 43 -2.67 -1.16 3.57
CA TYR A 43 -1.32 -1.33 3.03
C TYR A 43 -0.40 -0.30 3.68
N ALA A 44 0.43 -0.74 4.62
CA ALA A 44 1.31 0.16 5.37
C ALA A 44 2.59 0.45 4.60
N ILE A 45 2.99 1.72 4.51
CA ILE A 45 4.25 2.12 3.89
C ILE A 45 5.19 2.85 4.84
N GLU A 46 4.68 3.42 5.93
CA GLU A 46 5.49 4.12 6.95
C GLU A 46 4.99 3.77 8.33
N TYR A 47 5.86 3.88 9.33
CA TYR A 47 5.49 3.51 10.69
C TYR A 47 6.14 4.40 11.73
N ASP A 48 5.34 4.86 12.69
CA ASP A 48 5.78 5.52 13.91
C ASP A 48 5.74 4.51 15.07
N PRO A 49 6.91 4.01 15.52
CA PRO A 49 6.92 2.99 16.57
C PRO A 49 6.53 3.53 17.94
N GLU A 50 6.72 4.82 18.19
CA GLU A 50 6.38 5.44 19.48
C GLU A 50 4.86 5.43 19.68
N ASN A 51 4.10 5.86 18.69
CA ASN A 51 2.65 5.94 18.78
C ASN A 51 1.95 4.73 18.15
N LYS A 52 2.70 3.82 17.56
CA LYS A 52 2.18 2.62 16.87
C LYS A 52 1.18 2.98 15.77
N ILE A 53 1.54 3.97 14.97
CA ILE A 53 0.72 4.48 13.87
C ILE A 53 1.41 4.17 12.55
N PHE A 54 0.68 3.55 11.65
CA PHE A 54 1.08 3.38 10.26
C PHE A 54 0.52 4.50 9.40
N MET A 55 1.25 4.82 8.33
CA MET A 55 0.73 5.57 7.20
C MET A 55 0.70 4.64 5.99
N GLY A 56 -0.32 4.77 5.18
CA GLY A 56 -0.44 3.94 3.98
C GLY A 56 -1.77 4.07 3.29
N TYR A 57 -2.09 3.08 2.47
CA TYR A 57 -3.29 3.06 1.65
C TYR A 57 -4.35 2.17 2.30
N VAL A 58 -5.53 2.73 2.45
CA VAL A 58 -6.67 2.05 3.07
C VAL A 58 -7.77 1.92 2.03
N SER A 59 -8.20 0.69 1.79
CA SER A 59 -9.33 0.39 0.93
C SER A 59 -10.49 -0.09 1.81
N GLY A 60 -11.52 0.74 1.94
CA GLY A 60 -12.69 0.48 2.75
C GLY A 60 -13.93 0.98 2.03
N LEU A 61 -14.58 2.01 2.57
CA LEU A 61 -15.67 2.68 1.87
C LEU A 61 -15.14 3.39 0.62
N GLU A 62 -13.94 3.94 0.72
CA GLU A 62 -13.22 4.55 -0.38
C GLU A 62 -11.77 4.06 -0.33
N ASN A 63 -11.01 4.34 -1.38
CA ASN A 63 -9.58 4.08 -1.42
C ASN A 63 -8.85 5.37 -1.17
N GLU A 64 -8.11 5.45 -0.05
CA GLU A 64 -7.46 6.70 0.35
C GLU A 64 -6.14 6.44 1.04
N PHE A 65 -5.27 7.44 1.03
CA PHE A 65 -4.05 7.45 1.83
C PHE A 65 -4.36 8.05 3.20
N GLY A 66 -3.91 7.40 4.27
CA GLY A 66 -4.15 7.91 5.62
C GLY A 66 -3.40 7.13 6.68
N SER A 67 -3.68 7.49 7.92
CA SER A 67 -3.09 6.83 9.09
C SER A 67 -4.01 5.77 9.64
N PHE A 68 -3.42 4.75 10.27
CA PHE A 68 -4.18 3.75 10.99
C PHE A 68 -3.36 3.20 12.14
N SER A 69 -4.05 2.89 13.23
CA SER A 69 -3.43 2.48 14.49
C SER A 69 -3.27 0.97 14.56
N LEU A 70 -2.06 0.51 14.85
CA LEU A 70 -1.81 -0.91 15.11
C LEU A 70 -2.66 -1.39 16.29
N THR A 71 -2.72 -0.60 17.36
CA THR A 71 -3.49 -0.95 18.55
C THR A 71 -4.97 -1.10 18.24
N GLU A 72 -5.52 -0.19 17.43
CA GLU A 72 -6.93 -0.28 17.01
C GLU A 72 -7.17 -1.52 16.15
N LEU A 73 -6.30 -1.80 15.19
CA LEU A 73 -6.44 -3.00 14.35
C LEU A 73 -6.39 -4.27 15.19
N GLN A 74 -5.51 -4.31 16.19
CA GLN A 74 -5.41 -5.46 17.09
C GLN A 74 -6.67 -5.66 17.93
N SER A 75 -7.42 -4.60 18.21
CA SER A 75 -8.62 -4.64 19.03
C SER A 75 -9.90 -4.95 18.27
N VAL A 76 -9.88 -4.86 16.95
CA VAL A 76 -11.06 -5.11 16.11
C VAL A 76 -11.47 -6.58 16.17
N LYS A 77 -12.74 -6.82 16.45
CA LYS A 77 -13.37 -8.11 16.30
C LYS A 77 -14.57 -7.96 15.39
N GLY A 78 -14.46 -8.52 14.19
CA GLY A 78 -15.53 -8.50 13.21
C GLY A 78 -16.62 -9.53 13.49
N ARG A 79 -17.45 -9.79 12.49
CA ARG A 79 -18.43 -10.86 12.52
C ARG A 79 -17.75 -12.17 12.86
N LEU A 80 -18.44 -13.04 13.59
CA LEU A 80 -17.96 -14.35 14.00
C LEU A 80 -16.76 -14.30 14.95
N GLY A 81 -16.46 -13.14 15.54
CA GLY A 81 -15.35 -12.97 16.46
C GLY A 81 -13.98 -13.00 15.80
N LEU A 82 -13.92 -12.94 14.48
CA LEU A 82 -12.66 -12.91 13.74
C LEU A 82 -12.07 -11.49 13.77
N GLY A 83 -10.76 -11.41 14.05
CA GLY A 83 -10.03 -10.16 14.05
C GLY A 83 -9.42 -9.84 12.70
N ILE A 84 -8.70 -8.73 12.66
CA ILE A 84 -7.90 -8.35 11.49
C ILE A 84 -6.78 -9.37 11.32
N GLU A 85 -6.44 -9.68 10.09
CA GLU A 85 -5.39 -10.62 9.75
C GLU A 85 -4.28 -9.94 8.95
N ARG A 86 -3.09 -10.53 9.02
CA ARG A 86 -1.95 -10.13 8.20
C ARG A 86 -1.86 -11.07 7.00
N ASP A 87 -1.66 -10.49 5.81
CA ASP A 87 -1.43 -11.28 4.59
C ASP A 87 0.04 -11.71 4.55
N ARG A 88 0.29 -12.97 4.86
CA ARG A 88 1.64 -13.56 4.90
C ARG A 88 2.26 -13.74 3.52
N PHE A 89 1.45 -13.68 2.48
CA PHE A 89 1.90 -13.90 1.10
C PHE A 89 2.13 -12.58 0.36
N PHE A 90 1.91 -11.45 1.02
CA PHE A 90 2.09 -10.13 0.43
C PHE A 90 3.43 -9.55 0.90
N GLU A 91 4.54 -10.12 0.37
CA GLU A 91 5.90 -9.72 0.72
C GLU A 91 6.62 -9.12 -0.49
N ASN A 92 7.56 -8.21 -0.23
CA ASN A 92 8.41 -7.58 -1.25
C ASN A 92 7.59 -6.89 -2.35
N LYS A 93 6.51 -6.24 -1.96
CA LYS A 93 5.60 -5.54 -2.86
C LYS A 93 5.73 -4.04 -2.72
N LYS A 94 5.42 -3.34 -3.80
CA LYS A 94 5.35 -1.88 -3.85
C LYS A 94 3.91 -1.45 -4.04
N VAL A 95 3.65 -0.15 -3.89
CA VAL A 95 2.31 0.42 -4.09
C VAL A 95 1.75 0.03 -5.47
N ARG A 96 2.59 0.01 -6.51
CA ARG A 96 2.16 -0.40 -7.86
C ARG A 96 1.62 -1.83 -7.94
N ASP A 97 1.96 -2.67 -6.97
CA ASP A 97 1.51 -4.07 -6.91
C ASP A 97 0.15 -4.24 -6.22
N ILE A 98 -0.40 -3.16 -5.65
CA ILE A 98 -1.73 -3.17 -5.04
C ILE A 98 -2.76 -3.39 -6.16
N PRO A 99 -3.77 -4.27 -5.94
CA PRO A 99 -4.85 -4.40 -6.91
C PRO A 99 -5.47 -3.05 -7.28
N HIS A 100 -5.72 -2.80 -8.56
CA HIS A 100 -6.17 -1.49 -9.04
C HIS A 100 -7.44 -1.00 -8.34
N HIS A 101 -8.35 -1.91 -8.01
CA HIS A 101 -9.59 -1.55 -7.33
C HIS A 101 -9.39 -1.13 -5.87
N HIS A 102 -8.19 -1.29 -5.31
CA HIS A 102 -7.80 -0.81 -3.98
C HIS A 102 -6.99 0.49 -4.04
N LEU A 103 -6.54 0.91 -5.22
CA LEU A 103 -5.75 2.14 -5.35
C LEU A 103 -6.65 3.38 -5.38
N PRO A 104 -6.22 4.48 -4.74
CA PRO A 104 -6.84 5.78 -4.99
C PRO A 104 -6.82 6.10 -6.49
N SER A 105 -7.85 6.80 -6.97
CA SER A 105 -8.01 7.03 -8.40
C SER A 105 -6.83 7.77 -9.04
N TYR A 106 -6.19 8.68 -8.32
CA TYR A 106 -5.04 9.41 -8.85
C TYR A 106 -3.82 8.50 -9.10
N LEU A 107 -3.62 7.48 -8.26
CA LEU A 107 -2.54 6.50 -8.46
C LEU A 107 -2.90 5.48 -9.53
N GLU A 108 -4.15 5.06 -9.60
CA GLU A 108 -4.60 4.18 -10.66
C GLU A 108 -4.39 4.83 -12.02
N LYS A 109 -4.74 6.11 -12.16
CA LYS A 109 -4.51 6.87 -13.40
C LYS A 109 -3.03 6.97 -13.73
N GLU A 110 -2.20 7.26 -12.74
CA GLU A 110 -0.75 7.32 -12.94
C GLU A 110 -0.21 5.99 -13.44
N LEU A 111 -0.63 4.88 -12.83
CA LEU A 111 -0.21 3.55 -13.21
C LEU A 111 -0.65 3.20 -14.65
N LEU A 112 -1.89 3.52 -15.01
CA LEU A 112 -2.43 3.25 -16.34
C LEU A 112 -1.80 4.12 -17.43
N ASN A 113 -1.25 5.27 -17.07
CA ASN A 113 -0.58 6.18 -17.99
C ASN A 113 0.92 5.90 -18.12
N GLU A 114 1.47 5.00 -17.33
CA GLU A 114 2.87 4.60 -17.48
C GLU A 114 3.04 3.86 -18.81
N PRO A 115 4.13 4.14 -19.55
CA PRO A 115 4.41 3.36 -20.76
C PRO A 115 4.73 1.91 -20.39
N ASP A 116 4.19 0.97 -21.16
CA ASP A 116 4.59 -0.43 -21.08
C ASP A 116 6.09 -0.49 -21.44
N PRO A 117 6.94 -1.17 -20.67
CA PRO A 117 8.35 -1.32 -21.02
C PRO A 117 8.60 -1.86 -22.43
N ASP A 118 7.71 -2.74 -22.93
CA ASP A 118 7.78 -3.29 -24.27
C ASP A 118 7.40 -2.28 -25.36
N ASP A 119 6.64 -1.25 -25.01
CA ASP A 119 6.15 -0.22 -25.93
C ASP A 119 6.95 1.09 -25.87
N MET A 120 7.95 1.20 -25.01
CA MET A 120 8.68 2.44 -24.82
C MET A 120 9.30 2.97 -26.11
N GLU A 121 9.86 2.09 -26.93
CA GLU A 121 10.45 2.47 -28.20
C GLU A 121 9.41 3.03 -29.18
N TYR A 122 8.25 2.42 -29.23
CA TYR A 122 7.14 2.88 -30.03
C TYR A 122 6.65 4.28 -29.60
N GLN A 123 6.53 4.49 -28.31
CA GLN A 123 6.09 5.77 -27.77
C GLN A 123 7.11 6.88 -28.04
N PHE A 124 8.40 6.56 -28.00
CA PHE A 124 9.46 7.47 -28.34
C PHE A 124 9.36 7.91 -29.80
N LYS A 125 9.13 6.99 -30.70
CA LYS A 125 8.94 7.30 -32.13
C LYS A 125 7.70 8.18 -32.36
N SER A 126 6.63 7.90 -31.66
CA SER A 126 5.40 8.70 -31.71
C SER A 126 5.64 10.14 -31.23
N ALA A 127 6.36 10.30 -30.13
CA ALA A 127 6.72 11.63 -29.60
C ALA A 127 7.57 12.41 -30.60
N ASP A 128 8.53 11.76 -31.24
CA ASP A 128 9.38 12.39 -32.25
C ASP A 128 8.58 12.87 -33.47
N GLN A 129 7.55 12.14 -33.85
CA GLN A 129 6.67 12.54 -34.95
C GLN A 129 5.86 13.80 -34.62
N PHE A 130 5.53 14.01 -33.37
CA PHE A 130 4.78 15.20 -32.94
C PHE A 130 5.65 16.39 -32.57
N SER A 131 6.96 16.21 -32.44
CA SER A 131 7.87 17.27 -32.03
C SER A 131 8.36 18.14 -33.21
N MET A 132 7.90 17.84 -34.41
CA MET A 132 8.14 18.70 -35.57
C MET A 132 7.11 19.82 -35.65
#